data_07f67d29670134f4b52cb54be7069a15
#
_entry.id   07f67d29670134f4b52cb54be7069a15
#
_cell.length_a   1.000
_cell.length_b   1.000
_cell.length_c   1.000
_cell.angle_alpha   90.00
_cell.angle_beta   90.00
_cell.angle_gamma   90.00
#
_symmetry.space_group_name_H-M   'P 1'
#
loop_
_entity.id
_entity.type
_entity.pdbx_description
1 polymer ?
#
loop_
_entity_poly.entity_id
_entity_poly.type
_entity_poly.pdbx_seq_one_letter_code
_entity_poly.pdbx_strand_id
1 'polypeptide(L)'
;RDSSTSRGLGDVYKRQIDYTLGDKFTEDTLYFHAYFNRENLTNLKKDFELLPYVEGKGRYLGTNMGVRCNTKLYSDTWWGEGEFKAYIDGDTDYPTICGTGVEDYIGTAWGQDYYYDLYCGCPVYDKTNMELCFYRFHVPDPIYFNSNFKATIQQIGAVDRDDYFHHAQLLYKNQMANNQVISVDGEPVDFTNIPMLDGRPLLFEREDDWSCCSYFYLDKPMNNLPELMNVSDRTRDLVGRPGFMGKYPQEMPLFD
;
A
#
# COMPACT_ATOMS: atom_id res chain seq x y z
N ARG A 1 -28.68 -13.59 -5.53
CA ARG A 1 -29.38 -12.34 -5.20
C ARG A 1 -29.65 -11.61 -6.52
N ASP A 2 -30.88 -11.21 -6.72
CA ASP A 2 -31.29 -10.59 -7.98
C ASP A 2 -30.50 -9.30 -8.24
N SER A 3 -29.67 -9.30 -9.27
CA SER A 3 -28.89 -8.14 -9.70
C SER A 3 -29.69 -7.17 -10.58
N SER A 4 -30.95 -7.49 -10.88
CA SER A 4 -31.79 -6.72 -11.80
C SER A 4 -32.26 -5.37 -11.23
N THR A 5 -32.03 -5.12 -9.95
CA THR A 5 -32.44 -3.89 -9.25
C THR A 5 -31.40 -2.77 -9.32
N SER A 6 -30.26 -2.98 -9.96
CA SER A 6 -29.25 -1.95 -10.12
C SER A 6 -29.78 -0.79 -10.97
N ARG A 7 -29.69 0.44 -10.46
CA ARG A 7 -30.22 1.64 -11.09
C ARG A 7 -29.14 2.70 -11.26
N GLY A 8 -28.53 2.76 -12.41
CA GLY A 8 -27.63 3.84 -12.79
C GLY A 8 -26.42 4.00 -11.87
N LEU A 9 -26.26 5.15 -11.23
CA LEU A 9 -25.12 5.45 -10.38
C LEU A 9 -24.92 4.50 -9.18
N GLY A 10 -25.93 3.74 -8.80
CA GLY A 10 -25.81 2.66 -7.82
C GLY A 10 -24.84 1.57 -8.26
N ASP A 11 -24.60 1.42 -9.55
CA ASP A 11 -23.68 0.41 -10.09
C ASP A 11 -22.21 0.66 -9.72
N VAL A 12 -21.83 1.88 -9.41
CA VAL A 12 -20.48 2.22 -8.95
C VAL A 12 -20.10 1.46 -7.68
N TYR A 13 -21.06 1.13 -6.85
CA TYR A 13 -20.86 0.37 -5.60
C TYR A 13 -21.17 -1.12 -5.72
N LYS A 14 -21.59 -1.53 -6.92
CA LYS A 14 -21.93 -2.92 -7.15
C LYS A 14 -20.67 -3.79 -7.17
N ARG A 15 -20.75 -4.92 -6.49
CA ARG A 15 -19.73 -5.96 -6.54
C ARG A 15 -20.40 -7.24 -7.01
N GLN A 16 -19.80 -7.88 -7.98
CA GLN A 16 -20.26 -9.16 -8.49
C GLN A 16 -19.18 -10.21 -8.20
N ILE A 17 -19.62 -11.32 -7.64
CA ILE A 17 -18.77 -12.48 -7.43
C ILE A 17 -19.48 -13.65 -8.08
N ASP A 18 -18.84 -14.22 -9.09
CA ASP A 18 -19.31 -15.43 -9.74
C ASP A 18 -18.74 -16.65 -9.01
N TYR A 19 -19.58 -17.62 -8.74
CA TYR A 19 -19.19 -18.84 -8.03
C TYR A 19 -19.98 -20.03 -8.53
N THR A 20 -19.42 -21.24 -8.33
CA THR A 20 -20.08 -22.51 -8.63
C THR A 20 -20.42 -23.25 -7.36
N LEU A 21 -21.43 -24.12 -7.44
CA LEU A 21 -21.85 -24.97 -6.34
C LEU A 21 -21.75 -26.44 -6.77
N GLY A 22 -21.40 -27.30 -5.81
CA GLY A 22 -21.35 -28.74 -6.03
C GLY A 22 -20.04 -29.24 -6.66
N ASP A 23 -19.04 -28.36 -6.77
CA ASP A 23 -17.71 -28.79 -7.21
C ASP A 23 -17.08 -29.75 -6.22
N LYS A 24 -16.34 -30.73 -6.75
CA LYS A 24 -15.59 -31.68 -5.91
C LYS A 24 -14.26 -31.06 -5.53
N PHE A 25 -14.02 -30.94 -4.23
CA PHE A 25 -12.72 -30.55 -3.71
C PHE A 25 -11.76 -31.76 -3.78
N THR A 26 -10.51 -31.45 -4.10
CA THR A 26 -9.38 -32.38 -4.05
C THR A 26 -8.47 -32.05 -2.87
N GLU A 27 -7.49 -32.89 -2.57
CA GLU A 27 -6.48 -32.63 -1.54
C GLU A 27 -5.65 -31.37 -1.81
N ASP A 28 -5.56 -30.94 -3.08
CA ASP A 28 -4.84 -29.75 -3.51
C ASP A 28 -5.71 -28.49 -3.53
N THR A 29 -6.97 -28.58 -3.14
CA THR A 29 -7.87 -27.42 -3.12
C THR A 29 -7.50 -26.49 -1.96
N LEU A 30 -7.23 -25.24 -2.29
CA LEU A 30 -6.89 -24.19 -1.34
C LEU A 30 -8.07 -23.27 -1.06
N TYR A 31 -8.07 -22.64 0.12
CA TYR A 31 -9.08 -21.68 0.54
C TYR A 31 -8.65 -20.27 0.23
N PHE A 32 -9.54 -19.48 -0.35
CA PHE A 32 -9.31 -18.06 -0.64
C PHE A 32 -9.42 -17.22 0.63
N HIS A 33 -8.43 -16.36 0.84
CA HIS A 33 -8.36 -15.43 1.95
C HIS A 33 -8.11 -14.01 1.46
N ALA A 34 -8.59 -13.04 2.24
CA ALA A 34 -8.27 -11.63 2.06
C ALA A 34 -7.89 -11.03 3.42
N TYR A 35 -6.91 -10.14 3.41
CA TYR A 35 -6.45 -9.41 4.58
C TYR A 35 -6.42 -7.91 4.28
N PHE A 36 -7.07 -7.12 5.12
CA PHE A 36 -7.05 -5.66 5.05
C PHE A 36 -6.20 -5.09 6.17
N ASN A 37 -5.31 -4.17 5.82
CA ASN A 37 -4.53 -3.39 6.78
C ASN A 37 -4.58 -1.90 6.44
N ARG A 38 -4.53 -1.05 7.46
CA ARG A 38 -4.32 0.39 7.33
C ARG A 38 -3.56 0.93 8.52
N GLU A 39 -2.55 1.73 8.26
CA GLU A 39 -1.83 2.53 9.25
C GLU A 39 -1.93 4.01 8.85
N ASN A 40 -2.47 4.82 9.73
CA ASN A 40 -2.61 6.27 9.51
C ASN A 40 -2.10 7.01 10.78
N LEU A 41 -0.83 7.40 10.82
CA LEU A 41 0.27 7.18 9.88
C LEU A 41 0.98 5.85 10.12
N THR A 42 1.81 5.41 9.15
CA THR A 42 2.78 4.32 9.34
C THR A 42 3.84 4.70 10.39
N ASN A 43 4.61 3.73 10.87
CA ASN A 43 5.66 3.97 11.85
C ASN A 43 7.03 4.10 11.17
N LEU A 44 7.84 5.07 11.59
CA LEU A 44 9.21 5.22 11.11
C LEU A 44 10.02 3.93 11.29
N LYS A 45 10.83 3.60 10.30
CA LYS A 45 11.72 2.43 10.29
C LYS A 45 11.02 1.07 10.36
N LYS A 46 9.71 1.05 10.28
CA LYS A 46 8.95 -0.19 10.24
C LYS A 46 8.30 -0.30 8.88
N ASP A 47 8.56 -1.41 8.20
CA ASP A 47 7.86 -1.73 6.96
C ASP A 47 6.34 -1.79 7.20
N PHE A 48 5.57 -1.27 6.27
CA PHE A 48 4.12 -1.45 6.27
C PHE A 48 3.79 -2.90 5.93
N GLU A 49 2.95 -3.53 6.73
CA GLU A 49 2.62 -4.94 6.61
C GLU A 49 1.49 -5.15 5.60
N LEU A 50 1.83 -5.72 4.42
CA LEU A 50 0.86 -6.07 3.39
C LEU A 50 0.11 -7.35 3.75
N LEU A 51 0.83 -8.35 4.23
CA LEU A 51 0.30 -9.58 4.78
C LEU A 51 1.17 -10.02 5.95
N PRO A 52 0.62 -10.10 7.18
CA PRO A 52 1.36 -10.60 8.32
C PRO A 52 1.69 -12.08 8.15
N TYR A 53 2.51 -12.61 9.03
CA TYR A 53 2.91 -14.00 8.99
C TYR A 53 1.69 -14.94 8.97
N VAL A 54 1.61 -15.77 7.94
CA VAL A 54 0.65 -16.87 7.81
C VAL A 54 1.37 -18.19 7.74
N GLU A 55 0.85 -19.20 8.43
CA GLU A 55 1.42 -20.54 8.48
C GLU A 55 0.56 -21.52 7.67
N GLY A 56 1.19 -22.28 6.79
CA GLY A 56 0.57 -23.27 5.92
C GLY A 56 1.19 -23.27 4.53
N LYS A 57 0.65 -24.12 3.65
CA LYS A 57 0.99 -24.15 2.23
C LYS A 57 0.01 -23.25 1.48
N GLY A 58 0.53 -22.44 0.57
CA GLY A 58 -0.35 -21.52 -0.13
C GLY A 58 0.27 -20.82 -1.34
N ARG A 59 -0.45 -19.80 -1.77
CA ARG A 59 -0.07 -18.95 -2.89
C ARG A 59 -0.49 -17.49 -2.60
N TYR A 60 0.46 -16.60 -2.57
CA TYR A 60 0.17 -15.17 -2.53
C TYR A 60 -0.28 -14.69 -3.91
N LEU A 61 -1.46 -14.05 -3.95
CA LEU A 61 -2.05 -13.56 -5.20
C LEU A 61 -1.73 -12.09 -5.46
N GLY A 62 -1.29 -11.36 -4.45
CA GLY A 62 -0.99 -9.94 -4.58
C GLY A 62 -1.86 -9.05 -3.73
N THR A 63 -1.78 -7.77 -4.00
CA THR A 63 -2.40 -6.73 -3.18
C THR A 63 -2.84 -5.53 -4.01
N ASN A 64 -3.87 -4.85 -3.55
CA ASN A 64 -4.14 -3.47 -3.90
C ASN A 64 -3.79 -2.57 -2.70
N MET A 65 -3.24 -1.41 -2.99
CA MET A 65 -2.69 -0.48 -2.01
C MET A 65 -3.21 0.93 -2.25
N GLY A 66 -3.37 1.68 -1.18
CA GLY A 66 -3.66 3.09 -1.23
C GLY A 66 -2.66 3.85 -0.36
N VAL A 67 -2.16 4.96 -0.88
CA VAL A 67 -1.24 5.86 -0.18
C VAL A 67 -1.81 7.26 -0.20
N ARG A 68 -1.80 7.90 0.97
CA ARG A 68 -2.07 9.31 1.14
C ARG A 68 -0.87 9.92 1.84
N CYS A 69 -0.08 10.65 1.06
CA CYS A 69 1.17 11.19 1.54
C CYS A 69 0.98 12.24 2.64
N ASN A 70 1.83 12.20 3.65
CA ASN A 70 1.88 13.23 4.69
C ASN A 70 2.55 14.50 4.16
N THR A 71 1.79 15.22 3.31
CA THR A 71 2.27 16.45 2.66
C THR A 71 2.57 17.58 3.65
N LYS A 72 2.04 17.51 4.86
CA LYS A 72 2.35 18.49 5.91
C LYS A 72 3.82 18.44 6.33
N LEU A 73 4.40 17.23 6.35
CA LEU A 73 5.80 17.05 6.70
C LEU A 73 6.69 16.97 5.47
N TYR A 74 6.30 16.18 4.48
CA TYR A 74 7.16 15.81 3.35
C TYR A 74 6.88 16.58 2.06
N SER A 75 5.91 17.50 2.05
CA SER A 75 5.47 18.21 0.83
C SER A 75 5.07 17.22 -0.27
N ASP A 76 5.43 17.50 -1.49
CA ASP A 76 5.21 16.68 -2.69
C ASP A 76 6.43 15.83 -3.09
N THR A 77 7.35 15.61 -2.14
CA THR A 77 8.52 14.76 -2.41
C THR A 77 8.12 13.32 -2.75
N TRP A 78 8.97 12.66 -3.50
CA TRP A 78 8.76 11.26 -3.89
C TRP A 78 8.65 10.34 -2.67
N TRP A 79 7.70 9.42 -2.70
CA TRP A 79 7.27 8.60 -1.57
C TRP A 79 7.56 7.10 -1.76
N GLY A 80 7.93 6.67 -2.95
CA GLY A 80 7.87 5.28 -3.38
C GLY A 80 9.21 4.57 -3.58
N GLU A 81 10.27 4.94 -2.84
CA GLU A 81 11.57 4.25 -2.89
C GLU A 81 11.62 2.92 -2.10
N GLY A 82 10.59 2.65 -1.31
CA GLY A 82 10.58 1.48 -0.42
C GLY A 82 10.39 0.16 -1.15
N GLU A 83 11.12 -0.85 -0.71
CA GLU A 83 11.15 -2.19 -1.30
C GLU A 83 9.92 -3.02 -0.92
N PHE A 84 9.34 -3.73 -1.89
CA PHE A 84 8.48 -4.89 -1.59
C PHE A 84 9.35 -6.06 -1.12
N LYS A 85 8.93 -6.69 -0.02
CA LYS A 85 9.64 -7.83 0.57
C LYS A 85 8.68 -9.01 0.78
N ALA A 86 9.06 -10.20 0.31
CA ALA A 86 8.35 -11.43 0.59
C ALA A 86 9.26 -12.42 1.32
N TYR A 87 8.84 -12.76 2.53
CA TYR A 87 9.48 -13.75 3.39
C TYR A 87 8.77 -15.08 3.20
N ILE A 88 9.52 -16.11 2.79
CA ILE A 88 8.99 -17.38 2.31
C ILE A 88 9.68 -18.52 3.07
N ASP A 89 8.87 -19.49 3.56
CA ASP A 89 9.33 -20.79 4.02
C ASP A 89 10.47 -20.75 5.07
N GLY A 90 10.33 -19.90 6.07
CA GLY A 90 11.26 -19.82 7.20
C GLY A 90 12.23 -18.65 7.14
N ASP A 91 12.09 -17.76 6.17
CA ASP A 91 12.84 -16.50 6.15
C ASP A 91 12.56 -15.68 7.41
N THR A 92 13.61 -15.09 7.97
CA THR A 92 13.53 -14.25 9.18
C THR A 92 14.07 -12.85 8.93
N ASP A 93 15.39 -12.72 8.79
CA ASP A 93 16.07 -11.43 8.66
C ASP A 93 16.10 -10.93 7.21
N TYR A 94 16.19 -11.85 6.26
CA TYR A 94 16.28 -11.54 4.84
C TYR A 94 15.13 -12.18 4.07
N PRO A 95 14.41 -11.41 3.24
CA PRO A 95 13.35 -11.95 2.42
C PRO A 95 13.90 -12.73 1.21
N THR A 96 13.21 -13.77 0.78
CA THR A 96 13.50 -14.45 -0.49
C THR A 96 13.30 -13.52 -1.69
N ILE A 97 12.29 -12.65 -1.65
CA ILE A 97 12.07 -11.63 -2.69
C ILE A 97 12.25 -10.26 -2.06
N CYS A 98 13.15 -9.48 -2.63
CA CYS A 98 13.41 -8.09 -2.27
C CYS A 98 13.36 -7.25 -3.54
N GLY A 99 12.51 -6.22 -3.54
CA GLY A 99 12.39 -5.27 -4.65
C GLY A 99 13.40 -4.13 -4.55
N THR A 100 13.18 -3.10 -5.35
CA THR A 100 14.01 -1.88 -5.40
C THR A 100 13.20 -0.63 -5.09
N GLY A 101 11.92 -0.57 -5.47
CA GLY A 101 11.03 0.54 -5.19
C GLY A 101 9.57 0.10 -5.30
N VAL A 102 8.66 0.93 -4.81
CA VAL A 102 7.22 0.67 -4.90
C VAL A 102 6.78 0.70 -6.36
N GLU A 103 7.27 1.66 -7.13
CA GLU A 103 6.95 1.78 -8.56
C GLU A 103 7.46 0.57 -9.35
N ASP A 104 8.65 0.07 -9.03
CA ASP A 104 9.22 -1.11 -9.67
C ASP A 104 8.37 -2.36 -9.38
N TYR A 105 7.91 -2.49 -8.14
CA TYR A 105 7.01 -3.57 -7.76
C TYR A 105 5.68 -3.50 -8.53
N ILE A 106 5.15 -2.31 -8.77
CA ILE A 106 3.90 -2.10 -9.51
C ILE A 106 4.10 -2.31 -11.02
N GLY A 107 5.33 -2.21 -11.53
CA GLY A 107 5.69 -2.45 -12.93
C GLY A 107 5.94 -1.18 -13.75
N THR A 108 6.20 -0.07 -13.06
CA THR A 108 6.77 1.14 -13.67
C THR A 108 8.25 1.28 -13.31
N ALA A 109 8.87 2.37 -13.69
CA ALA A 109 10.24 2.75 -13.30
C ALA A 109 10.34 4.27 -13.31
N TRP A 110 11.24 4.83 -12.51
CA TRP A 110 11.49 6.28 -12.44
C TRP A 110 10.26 7.11 -12.06
N GLY A 111 9.46 6.57 -11.14
CA GLY A 111 8.27 7.21 -10.61
C GLY A 111 6.98 6.49 -10.97
N GLN A 112 5.87 7.04 -10.49
CA GLN A 112 4.53 6.50 -10.64
C GLN A 112 3.69 7.46 -11.47
N ASP A 113 2.82 6.93 -12.32
CA ASP A 113 1.82 7.69 -13.06
C ASP A 113 0.52 6.88 -13.20
N TYR A 114 -0.51 7.51 -13.75
CA TYR A 114 -1.77 6.85 -14.04
C TYR A 114 -1.60 5.82 -15.16
N TYR A 115 -1.87 4.57 -14.85
CA TYR A 115 -1.98 3.50 -15.84
C TYR A 115 -2.78 2.33 -15.26
N TYR A 116 -3.24 1.45 -16.10
CA TYR A 116 -3.86 0.20 -15.66
C TYR A 116 -3.62 -0.90 -16.68
N ASP A 117 -3.42 -2.11 -16.18
CA ASP A 117 -3.33 -3.33 -16.94
C ASP A 117 -4.07 -4.43 -16.17
N LEU A 118 -4.11 -5.65 -16.72
CA LEU A 118 -4.85 -6.77 -16.15
C LEU A 118 -4.36 -7.16 -14.74
N TYR A 119 -3.06 -7.09 -14.48
CA TYR A 119 -2.45 -7.58 -13.25
C TYR A 119 -1.68 -6.53 -12.45
N CYS A 120 -1.48 -5.36 -12.98
CA CYS A 120 -0.83 -4.26 -12.29
C CYS A 120 -1.36 -2.92 -12.78
N GLY A 121 -1.23 -1.88 -11.98
CA GLY A 121 -1.65 -0.55 -12.37
C GLY A 121 -1.75 0.43 -11.22
N CYS A 122 -1.91 1.72 -11.59
CA CYS A 122 -2.17 2.83 -10.71
C CYS A 122 -3.39 3.62 -11.23
N PRO A 123 -4.62 3.15 -10.95
CA PRO A 123 -5.84 3.76 -11.47
C PRO A 123 -6.24 5.06 -10.78
N VAL A 124 -5.58 5.41 -9.68
CA VAL A 124 -5.74 6.72 -9.02
C VAL A 124 -4.34 7.30 -8.80
N TYR A 125 -4.12 8.46 -9.39
CA TYR A 125 -2.88 9.22 -9.21
C TYR A 125 -3.21 10.71 -9.13
N ASP A 126 -3.53 11.17 -7.92
CA ASP A 126 -3.81 12.58 -7.64
C ASP A 126 -2.54 13.28 -7.14
N LYS A 127 -1.82 13.90 -8.06
CA LYS A 127 -0.60 14.68 -7.76
C LYS A 127 -0.87 15.89 -6.87
N THR A 128 -2.07 16.47 -6.94
CA THR A 128 -2.39 17.69 -6.18
C THR A 128 -2.54 17.38 -4.69
N ASN A 129 -3.20 16.28 -4.38
CA ASN A 129 -3.42 15.85 -3.01
C ASN A 129 -2.41 14.80 -2.54
N MET A 130 -1.54 14.33 -3.45
CA MET A 130 -0.60 13.24 -3.20
C MET A 130 -1.33 11.99 -2.69
N GLU A 131 -2.40 11.60 -3.41
CA GLU A 131 -3.20 10.43 -3.11
C GLU A 131 -3.17 9.45 -4.27
N LEU A 132 -2.82 8.21 -3.98
CA LEU A 132 -2.59 7.19 -4.98
C LEU A 132 -3.30 5.88 -4.60
N CYS A 133 -3.74 5.16 -5.63
CA CYS A 133 -4.20 3.78 -5.47
C CYS A 133 -3.58 2.93 -6.58
N PHE A 134 -2.98 1.82 -6.22
CA PHE A 134 -2.25 0.95 -7.13
C PHE A 134 -2.38 -0.52 -6.72
N TYR A 135 -2.08 -1.42 -7.63
CA TYR A 135 -2.22 -2.86 -7.40
C TYR A 135 -1.19 -3.67 -8.18
N ARG A 136 -0.82 -4.81 -7.61
CA ARG A 136 -0.11 -5.90 -8.28
C ARG A 136 -0.72 -7.23 -7.91
N PHE A 137 -1.08 -8.02 -8.94
CA PHE A 137 -1.60 -9.37 -8.78
C PHE A 137 -0.67 -10.38 -9.45
N HIS A 138 -0.13 -11.29 -8.65
CA HIS A 138 0.78 -12.36 -9.05
C HIS A 138 -0.01 -13.56 -9.63
N VAL A 139 -0.79 -13.31 -10.67
CA VAL A 139 -1.53 -14.37 -11.37
C VAL A 139 -0.64 -15.04 -12.41
N PRO A 140 0.07 -14.27 -13.28
CA PRO A 140 0.99 -14.88 -14.25
C PRO A 140 2.34 -15.30 -13.65
N ASP A 141 2.75 -14.69 -12.53
CA ASP A 141 4.00 -14.92 -11.83
C ASP A 141 3.79 -15.33 -10.35
N PRO A 142 3.23 -16.53 -10.10
CA PRO A 142 2.78 -16.92 -8.77
C PRO A 142 3.90 -16.97 -7.73
N ILE A 143 3.60 -16.46 -6.52
CA ILE A 143 4.47 -16.62 -5.37
C ILE A 143 3.89 -17.74 -4.50
N TYR A 144 4.53 -18.90 -4.55
CA TYR A 144 4.15 -20.07 -3.75
C TYR A 144 4.96 -20.15 -2.47
N PHE A 145 4.35 -20.70 -1.44
CA PHE A 145 5.00 -21.04 -0.18
C PHE A 145 4.50 -22.41 0.33
N ASN A 146 5.37 -23.12 1.04
CA ASN A 146 5.09 -24.50 1.51
C ASN A 146 4.83 -24.58 3.01
N SER A 147 5.32 -23.63 3.80
CA SER A 147 5.20 -23.65 5.25
C SER A 147 4.71 -22.32 5.84
N ASN A 148 5.15 -21.20 5.30
CA ASN A 148 4.77 -19.88 5.79
C ASN A 148 5.06 -18.77 4.78
N PHE A 149 4.37 -17.65 4.97
CA PHE A 149 4.55 -16.46 4.14
C PHE A 149 4.30 -15.18 4.93
N LYS A 150 5.02 -14.13 4.59
CA LYS A 150 4.79 -12.76 5.04
C LYS A 150 5.16 -11.80 3.91
N ALA A 151 4.43 -10.69 3.77
CA ALA A 151 4.77 -9.63 2.81
C ALA A 151 4.75 -8.26 3.49
N THR A 152 5.75 -7.44 3.18
CA THR A 152 5.87 -6.06 3.68
C THR A 152 6.30 -5.13 2.56
N ILE A 153 6.17 -3.83 2.81
CA ILE A 153 6.71 -2.79 1.94
C ILE A 153 7.38 -1.70 2.79
N GLN A 154 8.59 -1.35 2.42
CA GLN A 154 9.39 -0.38 3.14
C GLN A 154 8.86 1.05 2.92
N GLN A 155 9.08 1.92 3.90
CA GLN A 155 8.57 3.28 3.91
C GLN A 155 9.72 4.27 3.77
N ILE A 156 10.14 4.52 2.51
CA ILE A 156 11.23 5.44 2.16
C ILE A 156 10.75 6.38 1.05
N GLY A 157 11.16 7.62 1.14
CA GLY A 157 11.01 8.64 0.11
C GLY A 157 12.34 9.21 -0.34
N ALA A 158 12.27 10.04 -1.36
CA ALA A 158 13.44 10.69 -1.95
C ALA A 158 13.22 12.16 -2.26
N VAL A 159 14.29 12.91 -2.23
CA VAL A 159 14.41 14.23 -2.86
C VAL A 159 15.44 14.13 -3.96
N ASP A 160 15.02 14.42 -5.19
CA ASP A 160 15.90 14.44 -6.33
C ASP A 160 16.91 15.60 -6.26
N ARG A 161 18.06 15.38 -6.89
CA ARG A 161 19.16 16.35 -6.92
C ARG A 161 18.75 17.69 -7.50
N ASP A 162 18.00 17.69 -8.58
CA ASP A 162 17.69 18.91 -9.33
C ASP A 162 16.75 19.86 -8.57
N ASP A 163 15.86 19.28 -7.75
CA ASP A 163 14.93 20.01 -6.87
C ASP A 163 15.40 20.09 -5.42
N TYR A 164 16.60 19.61 -5.15
CA TYR A 164 17.12 19.40 -3.82
C TYR A 164 17.04 20.62 -2.90
N PHE A 165 17.53 21.77 -3.37
CA PHE A 165 17.55 22.97 -2.53
C PHE A 165 16.15 23.49 -2.20
N HIS A 166 15.24 23.39 -3.16
CA HIS A 166 13.84 23.80 -2.96
C HIS A 166 13.17 22.88 -1.95
N HIS A 167 13.25 21.57 -2.14
CA HIS A 167 12.66 20.60 -1.24
C HIS A 167 13.32 20.59 0.15
N ALA A 168 14.63 20.71 0.24
CA ALA A 168 15.34 20.78 1.51
C ALA A 168 14.86 21.96 2.37
N GLN A 169 14.65 23.12 1.78
CA GLN A 169 14.10 24.30 2.49
C GLN A 169 12.65 24.06 2.95
N LEU A 170 11.82 23.42 2.12
CA LEU A 170 10.45 23.07 2.48
C LEU A 170 10.42 22.05 3.61
N LEU A 171 11.21 20.98 3.51
CA LEU A 171 11.30 19.94 4.54
C LEU A 171 11.78 20.52 5.87
N TYR A 172 12.81 21.36 5.86
CA TYR A 172 13.27 22.07 7.07
C TYR A 172 12.16 22.90 7.71
N LYS A 173 11.49 23.73 6.90
CA LYS A 173 10.36 24.53 7.37
C LYS A 173 9.24 23.68 7.96
N ASN A 174 8.93 22.57 7.30
CA ASN A 174 7.87 21.66 7.75
C ASN A 174 8.23 20.94 9.07
N GLN A 175 9.49 20.51 9.24
CA GLN A 175 9.97 19.96 10.51
C GLN A 175 9.75 20.95 11.66
N MET A 176 10.16 22.20 11.46
CA MET A 176 9.99 23.23 12.48
C MET A 176 8.52 23.52 12.78
N ALA A 177 7.68 23.60 11.76
CA ALA A 177 6.26 23.89 11.91
C ALA A 177 5.48 22.77 12.62
N ASN A 178 5.85 21.52 12.41
CA ASN A 178 5.17 20.34 12.97
C ASN A 178 5.86 19.78 14.22
N ASN A 179 7.02 20.30 14.61
CA ASN A 179 7.87 19.77 15.66
C ASN A 179 8.15 18.26 15.47
N GLN A 180 8.42 17.88 14.23
CA GLN A 180 8.75 16.52 13.83
C GLN A 180 10.11 16.47 13.15
N VAL A 181 10.75 15.33 13.17
CA VAL A 181 12.10 15.12 12.61
C VAL A 181 12.00 14.21 11.41
N ILE A 182 12.67 14.60 10.32
CA ILE A 182 12.92 13.73 9.17
C ILE A 182 14.24 13.04 9.40
N SER A 183 14.31 11.74 9.22
CA SER A 183 15.48 10.93 9.53
C SER A 183 15.98 10.12 8.33
N VAL A 184 17.27 9.83 8.36
CA VAL A 184 17.96 8.88 7.50
C VAL A 184 18.68 7.90 8.41
N ASP A 185 18.44 6.60 8.23
CA ASP A 185 18.97 5.55 9.10
C ASP A 185 18.71 5.81 10.60
N GLY A 186 17.66 6.57 10.89
CA GLY A 186 17.21 6.99 12.21
C GLY A 186 17.96 8.15 12.85
N GLU A 187 18.86 8.73 12.12
CA GLU A 187 19.51 9.97 12.54
C GLU A 187 18.81 11.17 11.93
N PRO A 188 18.56 12.22 12.71
CA PRO A 188 17.95 13.45 12.20
C PRO A 188 18.72 14.05 11.04
N VAL A 189 18.02 14.46 9.99
CA VAL A 189 18.64 15.18 8.86
C VAL A 189 18.82 16.65 9.22
N ASP A 190 20.07 17.12 9.17
CA ASP A 190 20.39 18.54 9.26
C ASP A 190 20.25 19.20 7.88
N PHE A 191 19.06 19.69 7.56
CA PHE A 191 18.80 20.40 6.29
C PHE A 191 19.50 21.76 6.18
N THR A 192 20.21 22.23 7.18
CA THR A 192 21.03 23.46 7.11
C THR A 192 22.44 23.19 6.62
N ASN A 193 22.91 21.98 6.74
CA ASN A 193 24.28 21.57 6.42
C ASN A 193 24.33 20.22 5.71
N ILE A 194 23.47 20.03 4.71
CA ILE A 194 23.48 18.76 3.96
C ILE A 194 24.65 18.76 2.99
N PRO A 195 25.57 17.80 3.11
CA PRO A 195 26.62 17.62 2.11
C PRO A 195 25.96 17.39 0.75
N MET A 196 26.45 18.07 -0.29
CA MET A 196 26.04 17.78 -1.66
C MET A 196 26.29 16.29 -1.90
N LEU A 197 25.24 15.51 -1.87
CA LEU A 197 25.31 14.08 -2.15
C LEU A 197 25.73 13.94 -3.61
N ASP A 198 26.87 13.31 -3.83
CA ASP A 198 27.64 13.14 -5.05
C ASP A 198 26.78 12.61 -6.23
N GLY A 199 25.75 13.38 -6.63
CA GLY A 199 24.80 13.06 -7.68
C GLY A 199 23.69 12.06 -7.31
N ARG A 200 23.56 11.70 -6.04
CA ARG A 200 22.52 10.77 -5.55
C ARG A 200 21.33 11.52 -4.94
N PRO A 201 20.08 10.98 -5.04
CA PRO A 201 18.95 11.52 -4.30
C PRO A 201 19.20 11.36 -2.79
N LEU A 202 18.62 12.26 -2.00
CA LEU A 202 18.51 12.06 -0.55
C LEU A 202 17.35 11.12 -0.27
N LEU A 203 17.65 9.94 0.21
CA LEU A 203 16.65 8.99 0.71
C LEU A 203 16.38 9.27 2.18
N PHE A 204 15.12 9.19 2.61
CA PHE A 204 14.74 9.40 4.00
C PHE A 204 13.50 8.56 4.36
N GLU A 205 13.38 8.26 5.63
CA GLU A 205 12.25 7.50 6.17
C GLU A 205 10.97 8.33 6.17
N ARG A 206 9.84 7.67 5.95
CA ARG A 206 8.53 8.33 5.86
C ARG A 206 7.48 7.68 6.75
N GLU A 207 6.53 8.51 7.13
CA GLU A 207 5.28 8.12 7.77
C GLU A 207 4.12 8.69 6.96
N ASP A 208 3.43 7.83 6.25
CA ASP A 208 2.28 8.18 5.40
C ASP A 208 1.04 7.36 5.80
N ASP A 209 -0.13 7.74 5.34
CA ASP A 209 -1.34 6.95 5.51
C ASP A 209 -1.39 5.87 4.43
N TRP A 210 -1.09 4.64 4.82
CA TRP A 210 -1.11 3.47 3.95
C TRP A 210 -2.26 2.54 4.25
N SER A 211 -2.85 1.99 3.21
CA SER A 211 -3.87 0.93 3.30
C SER A 211 -3.62 -0.14 2.25
N CYS A 212 -3.98 -1.37 2.54
CA CYS A 212 -3.94 -2.45 1.56
C CYS A 212 -5.07 -3.46 1.76
N CYS A 213 -5.34 -4.21 0.70
CA CYS A 213 -6.04 -5.47 0.79
C CYS A 213 -5.25 -6.52 0.02
N SER A 214 -4.70 -7.48 0.73
CA SER A 214 -3.92 -8.59 0.18
C SER A 214 -4.77 -9.83 0.02
N TYR A 215 -4.50 -10.59 -1.03
CA TYR A 215 -5.24 -11.80 -1.38
C TYR A 215 -4.29 -12.99 -1.48
N PHE A 216 -4.72 -14.14 -0.97
CA PHE A 216 -3.93 -15.36 -1.01
C PHE A 216 -4.81 -16.61 -0.92
N TYR A 217 -4.26 -17.72 -1.33
CA TYR A 217 -4.80 -19.05 -1.06
C TYR A 217 -4.00 -19.72 0.05
N LEU A 218 -4.67 -20.50 0.91
CA LEU A 218 -4.08 -21.27 1.99
C LEU A 218 -4.71 -22.67 2.04
N ASP A 219 -3.96 -23.67 2.48
CA ASP A 219 -4.41 -25.05 2.68
C ASP A 219 -5.37 -25.23 3.86
N LYS A 220 -5.65 -24.17 4.60
CA LYS A 220 -6.54 -24.13 5.77
C LYS A 220 -7.67 -23.13 5.56
N PRO A 221 -8.90 -23.43 6.01
CA PRO A 221 -10.03 -22.50 5.95
C PRO A 221 -9.93 -21.37 6.98
N MET A 222 -9.06 -21.51 7.98
CA MET A 222 -8.80 -20.54 9.04
C MET A 222 -7.35 -20.08 8.98
N ASN A 223 -7.12 -18.86 9.40
CA ASN A 223 -5.81 -18.25 9.54
C ASN A 223 -5.73 -17.52 10.89
N ASN A 224 -4.53 -17.19 11.33
CA ASN A 224 -4.28 -16.46 12.57
C ASN A 224 -4.15 -14.95 12.33
N LEU A 225 -4.76 -14.44 11.28
CA LEU A 225 -4.73 -13.01 10.96
C LEU A 225 -5.57 -12.20 11.97
N PRO A 226 -5.17 -10.96 12.24
CA PRO A 226 -5.98 -10.05 13.03
C PRO A 226 -7.39 -9.90 12.49
N GLU A 227 -8.35 -9.68 13.37
CA GLU A 227 -9.70 -9.34 12.97
C GLU A 227 -9.72 -8.05 12.14
N LEU A 228 -10.72 -7.94 11.26
CA LEU A 228 -10.90 -6.72 10.47
C LEU A 228 -11.05 -5.52 11.39
N MET A 229 -10.24 -4.51 11.18
CA MET A 229 -10.29 -3.24 11.90
C MET A 229 -11.72 -2.67 11.91
N ASN A 230 -12.09 -1.99 12.97
CA ASN A 230 -13.41 -1.34 13.06
C ASN A 230 -13.58 -0.25 11.97
N VAL A 231 -14.82 0.12 11.68
CA VAL A 231 -15.12 1.06 10.59
C VAL A 231 -14.51 2.43 10.83
N SER A 232 -14.50 2.92 12.08
CA SER A 232 -13.94 4.24 12.40
C SER A 232 -12.45 4.34 12.09
N ASP A 233 -11.68 3.29 12.34
CA ASP A 233 -10.25 3.27 12.04
C ASP A 233 -10.00 3.12 10.54
N ARG A 234 -10.78 2.25 9.87
CA ARG A 234 -10.68 2.08 8.41
C ARG A 234 -11.03 3.34 7.62
N THR A 235 -11.90 4.20 8.16
CA THR A 235 -12.41 5.40 7.47
C THR A 235 -11.93 6.71 8.07
N ARG A 236 -11.06 6.67 9.08
CA ARG A 236 -10.53 7.87 9.70
C ARG A 236 -9.90 8.80 8.65
N ASP A 237 -10.27 10.09 8.71
CA ASP A 237 -9.81 11.13 7.79
C ASP A 237 -10.18 10.94 6.30
N LEU A 238 -11.06 9.98 5.98
CA LEU A 238 -11.57 9.82 4.61
C LEU A 238 -12.82 10.66 4.34
N VAL A 239 -13.58 11.00 5.39
CA VAL A 239 -14.84 11.73 5.28
C VAL A 239 -14.56 13.24 5.21
N GLY A 240 -15.23 13.93 4.28
CA GLY A 240 -15.24 15.40 4.20
C GLY A 240 -14.07 16.03 3.45
N ARG A 241 -13.21 15.24 2.79
CA ARG A 241 -12.17 15.82 1.93
C ARG A 241 -12.74 16.28 0.59
N PRO A 242 -12.46 17.52 0.16
CA PRO A 242 -12.78 17.97 -1.19
C PRO A 242 -12.03 17.10 -2.21
N GLY A 243 -12.74 16.54 -3.17
CA GLY A 243 -12.16 15.79 -4.28
C GLY A 243 -12.51 14.31 -4.30
N PHE A 244 -12.35 13.59 -3.22
CA PHE A 244 -12.67 12.16 -3.20
C PHE A 244 -14.18 11.87 -3.09
N MET A 245 -14.91 12.75 -2.42
CA MET A 245 -16.37 12.63 -2.21
C MET A 245 -17.19 13.65 -3.01
N GLY A 246 -16.56 14.52 -3.78
CA GLY A 246 -17.25 15.60 -4.50
C GLY A 246 -18.17 15.16 -5.64
N LYS A 247 -18.16 13.88 -5.99
CA LYS A 247 -19.06 13.28 -6.99
C LYS A 247 -20.07 12.29 -6.41
N TYR A 248 -20.03 12.04 -5.09
CA TYR A 248 -20.90 11.05 -4.46
C TYR A 248 -21.79 11.72 -3.40
N PRO A 249 -23.07 11.34 -3.29
CA PRO A 249 -23.96 11.84 -2.26
C PRO A 249 -23.37 11.58 -0.88
N GLN A 250 -23.40 12.58 -0.01
CA GLN A 250 -22.92 12.49 1.38
C GLN A 250 -23.76 11.56 2.27
N GLU A 251 -24.85 11.03 1.75
CA GLU A 251 -25.73 10.11 2.44
C GLU A 251 -25.66 8.74 1.75
N MET A 252 -24.72 7.91 2.17
CA MET A 252 -24.87 6.49 1.96
C MET A 252 -25.81 5.95 3.01
N PRO A 253 -26.95 5.35 2.64
CA PRO A 253 -27.73 4.60 3.61
C PRO A 253 -26.86 3.47 4.15
N LEU A 254 -26.65 3.45 5.45
CA LEU A 254 -26.12 2.29 6.14
C LEU A 254 -27.08 1.14 5.84
N PHE A 255 -26.59 0.11 5.21
CA PHE A 255 -27.34 -1.11 5.01
C PHE A 255 -27.48 -1.82 6.36
N ASP A 256 -28.72 -1.91 6.85
CA ASP A 256 -29.12 -2.81 7.91
C ASP A 256 -28.97 -4.30 7.50
#